data_5d23b4dc7cd5859f378618b082ad414b
#
_entry.id   5d23b4dc7cd5859f378618b082ad414b
#
_cell.length_a   1.000
_cell.length_b   1.000
_cell.length_c   1.000
_cell.angle_alpha   90.00
_cell.angle_beta   90.00
_cell.angle_gamma   90.00
#
_symmetry.space_group_name_H-M   'P 1'
#
loop_
_entity.id
_entity.type
_entity.pdbx_description
1 polymer ?
#
loop_
_entity_poly.entity_id
_entity_poly.type
_entity_poly.pdbx_seq_one_letter_code
_entity_poly.pdbx_strand_id
1 'polypeptide(L)'
;MSDFLGQTFEGLVVGAIYALVALGYTLVYGVLRLINFAHSEIFMIGTFACLGVTMILGYSTDMNPLGFGLFIVIFTVIVVIAGAISGASAMLLERVAYRRLRRKNASRLSSLISAIGASLFLIEVFRLMTESTDWAFPRLLESKVLFQISTAYIDQTKLFILISAIIMMVVLDQLIQKTRLGRGIRAVSQDERTAVLMGVNVDKVIAMTFLIGGSLAGAASAFYLLAYESTKFNVGFLLGVAAFTSAVLGGIGNIRGALAGAFALGLIQQYASSVLGYNWRDVVSFVILVLVLLIKPTGIFGESLQRARV
;
A
#
# COMPACT_ATOMS: atom_id res chain seq x y z
N MET A 1 16.75 24.52 12.05
CA MET A 1 16.92 24.18 10.59
C MET A 1 17.49 22.79 10.35
N SER A 2 18.36 22.31 11.22
CA SER A 2 18.99 20.98 11.11
C SER A 2 17.99 19.81 11.19
N ASP A 3 16.98 19.90 12.03
CA ASP A 3 15.94 18.87 12.15
C ASP A 3 15.01 18.83 10.94
N PHE A 4 14.89 19.92 10.19
CA PHE A 4 14.02 20.01 9.02
C PHE A 4 14.41 19.00 7.91
N LEU A 5 15.69 18.88 7.59
CA LEU A 5 16.18 17.92 6.58
C LEU A 5 15.95 16.47 7.01
N GLY A 6 16.22 16.15 8.28
CA GLY A 6 15.94 14.82 8.84
C GLY A 6 14.47 14.48 8.78
N GLN A 7 13.60 15.40 9.20
CA GLN A 7 12.15 15.26 9.15
C GLN A 7 11.64 15.09 7.70
N THR A 8 12.20 15.86 6.75
CA THR A 8 11.84 15.73 5.34
C THR A 8 12.17 14.33 4.82
N PHE A 9 13.37 13.83 5.12
CA PHE A 9 13.80 12.52 4.66
C PHE A 9 12.95 11.40 5.27
N GLU A 10 12.68 11.46 6.58
CA GLU A 10 11.76 10.53 7.27
C GLU A 10 10.36 10.55 6.63
N GLY A 11 9.83 11.74 6.37
CA GLY A 11 8.53 11.92 5.74
C GLY A 11 8.47 11.33 4.33
N LEU A 12 9.57 11.43 3.56
CA LEU A 12 9.68 10.81 2.23
C LEU A 12 9.72 9.28 2.31
N VAL A 13 10.44 8.70 3.27
CA VAL A 13 10.51 7.24 3.48
C VAL A 13 9.12 6.69 3.82
N VAL A 14 8.44 7.32 4.76
CA VAL A 14 7.08 6.96 5.16
C VAL A 14 6.10 7.12 3.99
N GLY A 15 6.19 8.26 3.30
CA GLY A 15 5.41 8.53 2.10
C GLY A 15 5.63 7.49 1.00
N ALA A 16 6.84 6.97 0.85
CA ALA A 16 7.16 5.92 -0.11
C ALA A 16 6.45 4.59 0.23
N ILE A 17 6.38 4.20 1.51
CA ILE A 17 5.63 3.01 1.95
C ILE A 17 4.13 3.21 1.70
N TYR A 18 3.59 4.38 2.07
CA TYR A 18 2.19 4.71 1.80
C TYR A 18 1.86 4.69 0.31
N ALA A 19 2.78 5.19 -0.53
CA ALA A 19 2.60 5.23 -1.96
C ALA A 19 2.39 3.84 -2.57
N LEU A 20 3.15 2.84 -2.17
CA LEU A 20 3.00 1.47 -2.67
C LEU A 20 1.62 0.88 -2.34
N VAL A 21 1.13 1.09 -1.12
CA VAL A 21 -0.21 0.64 -0.71
C VAL A 21 -1.31 1.48 -1.39
N ALA A 22 -1.14 2.81 -1.46
CA ALA A 22 -2.06 3.73 -2.13
C ALA A 22 -2.23 3.43 -3.61
N LEU A 23 -1.15 2.99 -4.28
CA LEU A 23 -1.20 2.51 -5.66
C LEU A 23 -2.09 1.29 -5.81
N GLY A 24 -2.01 0.33 -4.87
CA GLY A 24 -2.91 -0.82 -4.84
C GLY A 24 -4.38 -0.41 -4.70
N TYR A 25 -4.70 0.50 -3.77
CA TYR A 25 -6.03 1.09 -3.66
C TYR A 25 -6.49 1.76 -4.95
N THR A 26 -5.63 2.59 -5.53
CA THR A 26 -5.93 3.36 -6.73
C THR A 26 -6.19 2.46 -7.95
N LEU A 27 -5.42 1.39 -8.11
CA LEU A 27 -5.62 0.42 -9.19
C LEU A 27 -6.95 -0.31 -9.07
N VAL A 28 -7.27 -0.82 -7.88
CA VAL A 28 -8.52 -1.54 -7.63
C VAL A 28 -9.73 -0.61 -7.79
N TYR A 29 -9.64 0.61 -7.23
CA TYR A 29 -10.69 1.61 -7.38
C TYR A 29 -10.91 2.02 -8.85
N GLY A 30 -9.83 2.20 -9.60
CA GLY A 30 -9.89 2.58 -11.02
C GLY A 30 -10.73 1.60 -11.85
N VAL A 31 -10.66 0.31 -11.54
CA VAL A 31 -11.38 -0.73 -12.29
C VAL A 31 -12.78 -1.01 -11.72
N LEU A 32 -12.94 -1.07 -10.39
CA LEU A 32 -14.23 -1.40 -9.76
C LEU A 32 -15.07 -0.17 -9.42
N ARG A 33 -14.45 1.01 -9.31
CA ARG A 33 -15.06 2.23 -8.77
C ARG A 33 -15.69 2.02 -7.38
N LEU A 34 -15.08 1.14 -6.60
CA LEU A 34 -15.46 0.78 -5.24
C LEU A 34 -14.22 0.79 -4.35
N ILE A 35 -14.37 1.27 -3.13
CA ILE A 35 -13.29 1.26 -2.14
C ILE A 35 -13.20 -0.15 -1.55
N ASN A 36 -12.02 -0.76 -1.64
CA ASN A 36 -11.75 -2.06 -1.04
C ASN A 36 -11.09 -1.88 0.34
N PHE A 37 -11.88 -1.80 1.39
CA PHE A 37 -11.33 -1.66 2.75
C PHE A 37 -10.48 -2.86 3.19
N ALA A 38 -10.73 -4.05 2.66
CA ALA A 38 -9.92 -5.22 2.97
C ALA A 38 -8.51 -5.18 2.35
N HIS A 39 -8.17 -4.16 1.55
CA HIS A 39 -6.83 -4.00 0.99
C HIS A 39 -5.76 -3.75 2.06
N SER A 40 -6.12 -3.06 3.13
CA SER A 40 -5.28 -2.87 4.32
C SER A 40 -4.87 -4.20 4.97
N GLU A 41 -5.80 -5.16 5.00
CA GLU A 41 -5.53 -6.47 5.60
C GLU A 41 -4.67 -7.36 4.68
N ILE A 42 -4.70 -7.11 3.36
CA ILE A 42 -3.76 -7.74 2.44
C ILE A 42 -2.32 -7.29 2.73
N PHE A 43 -2.12 -6.04 3.12
CA PHE A 43 -0.83 -5.55 3.61
C PHE A 43 -0.43 -6.27 4.91
N MET A 44 -1.34 -6.42 5.88
CA MET A 44 -1.10 -7.17 7.11
C MET A 44 -0.70 -8.63 6.81
N ILE A 45 -1.40 -9.31 5.92
CA ILE A 45 -1.02 -10.66 5.47
C ILE A 45 0.43 -10.67 4.95
N GLY A 46 0.82 -9.62 4.22
CA GLY A 46 2.19 -9.44 3.74
C GLY A 46 3.22 -9.34 4.87
N THR A 47 2.93 -8.62 5.96
CA THR A 47 3.85 -8.53 7.10
C THR A 47 4.08 -9.88 7.77
N PHE A 48 3.02 -10.67 7.97
CA PHE A 48 3.16 -12.02 8.52
C PHE A 48 3.79 -12.99 7.52
N ALA A 49 3.58 -12.81 6.22
CA ALA A 49 4.29 -13.58 5.20
C ALA A 49 5.81 -13.29 5.23
N CYS A 50 6.22 -12.03 5.37
CA CYS A 50 7.64 -11.68 5.57
C CYS A 50 8.23 -12.36 6.80
N LEU A 51 7.53 -12.31 7.94
CA LEU A 51 7.95 -13.01 9.17
C LEU A 51 8.08 -14.51 8.95
N GLY A 52 7.09 -15.14 8.33
CA GLY A 52 7.14 -16.58 8.04
C GLY A 52 8.34 -16.95 7.15
N VAL A 53 8.64 -16.15 6.14
CA VAL A 53 9.82 -16.36 5.27
C VAL A 53 11.13 -16.21 6.06
N THR A 54 11.28 -15.19 6.90
CA THR A 54 12.48 -15.01 7.71
C THR A 54 12.69 -16.15 8.70
N MET A 55 11.62 -16.64 9.33
CA MET A 55 11.67 -17.81 10.21
C MET A 55 12.07 -19.09 9.48
N ILE A 56 11.50 -19.33 8.27
CA ILE A 56 11.86 -20.50 7.45
C ILE A 56 13.31 -20.44 6.99
N LEU A 57 13.83 -19.25 6.71
CA LEU A 57 15.24 -19.04 6.36
C LEU A 57 16.19 -19.12 7.58
N GLY A 58 15.65 -19.28 8.80
CA GLY A 58 16.41 -19.41 10.04
C GLY A 58 16.89 -18.09 10.62
N TYR A 59 16.35 -16.94 10.19
CA TYR A 59 16.70 -15.65 10.76
C TYR A 59 15.86 -15.35 12.00
N SER A 60 16.54 -15.06 13.11
CA SER A 60 15.93 -14.66 14.38
C SER A 60 16.36 -13.24 14.76
N THR A 61 15.67 -12.66 15.74
CA THR A 61 15.97 -11.32 16.29
C THR A 61 17.34 -11.21 16.95
N ASP A 62 17.91 -12.34 17.37
CA ASP A 62 19.20 -12.40 18.06
C ASP A 62 20.40 -12.54 17.11
N MET A 63 20.14 -12.63 15.80
CA MET A 63 21.20 -12.77 14.81
C MET A 63 21.80 -11.42 14.42
N ASN A 64 23.11 -11.45 14.11
CA ASN A 64 23.78 -10.27 13.58
C ASN A 64 23.21 -9.87 12.21
N PRO A 65 23.12 -8.56 11.92
CA PRO A 65 22.70 -8.07 10.62
C PRO A 65 23.56 -8.63 9.47
N LEU A 66 22.93 -8.76 8.32
CA LEU A 66 23.57 -9.32 7.13
C LEU A 66 24.51 -8.31 6.45
N GLY A 67 25.52 -8.82 5.77
CA GLY A 67 26.28 -8.02 4.82
C GLY A 67 25.39 -7.54 3.66
N PHE A 68 25.62 -6.34 3.15
CA PHE A 68 24.74 -5.66 2.18
C PHE A 68 24.39 -6.51 0.94
N GLY A 69 25.37 -7.25 0.39
CA GLY A 69 25.12 -8.13 -0.77
C GLY A 69 24.14 -9.26 -0.49
N LEU A 70 24.36 -9.97 0.65
CA LEU A 70 23.47 -11.07 1.07
C LEU A 70 22.08 -10.52 1.46
N PHE A 71 22.05 -9.37 2.14
CA PHE A 71 20.80 -8.69 2.46
C PHE A 71 19.94 -8.43 1.20
N ILE A 72 20.51 -7.90 0.11
CA ILE A 72 19.76 -7.63 -1.13
C ILE A 72 19.11 -8.92 -1.65
N VAL A 73 19.84 -10.03 -1.68
CA VAL A 73 19.32 -11.31 -2.19
C VAL A 73 18.17 -11.80 -1.30
N ILE A 74 18.37 -11.86 0.01
CA ILE A 74 17.37 -12.36 0.95
C ILE A 74 16.15 -11.45 0.98
N PHE A 75 16.36 -10.14 1.04
CA PHE A 75 15.26 -9.17 1.05
C PHE A 75 14.44 -9.23 -0.24
N THR A 76 15.09 -9.43 -1.40
CA THR A 76 14.37 -9.63 -2.66
C THR A 76 13.50 -10.89 -2.62
N VAL A 77 14.00 -11.99 -2.06
CA VAL A 77 13.21 -13.22 -1.87
C VAL A 77 12.01 -12.97 -0.97
N ILE A 78 12.20 -12.26 0.15
CA ILE A 78 11.12 -11.88 1.08
C ILE A 78 10.06 -11.04 0.34
N VAL A 79 10.46 -10.00 -0.39
CA VAL A 79 9.55 -9.13 -1.14
C VAL A 79 8.75 -9.92 -2.18
N VAL A 80 9.40 -10.81 -2.94
CA VAL A 80 8.74 -11.63 -3.98
C VAL A 80 7.73 -12.58 -3.35
N ILE A 81 8.11 -13.30 -2.28
CA ILE A 81 7.21 -14.27 -1.63
C ILE A 81 6.04 -13.55 -0.92
N ALA A 82 6.32 -12.48 -0.17
CA ALA A 82 5.28 -11.69 0.48
C ALA A 82 4.35 -11.05 -0.55
N GLY A 83 4.89 -10.52 -1.65
CA GLY A 83 4.12 -10.02 -2.76
C GLY A 83 3.23 -11.08 -3.41
N ALA A 84 3.76 -12.30 -3.61
CA ALA A 84 3.00 -13.41 -4.16
C ALA A 84 1.85 -13.85 -3.24
N ILE A 85 2.11 -14.00 -1.93
CA ILE A 85 1.10 -14.39 -0.92
C ILE A 85 0.02 -13.32 -0.81
N SER A 86 0.40 -12.06 -0.66
CA SER A 86 -0.53 -10.93 -0.58
C SER A 86 -1.34 -10.77 -1.87
N GLY A 87 -0.69 -10.90 -3.03
CA GLY A 87 -1.36 -10.84 -4.33
C GLY A 87 -2.36 -12.00 -4.52
N ALA A 88 -1.98 -13.22 -4.14
CA ALA A 88 -2.86 -14.38 -4.19
C ALA A 88 -4.07 -14.20 -3.24
N SER A 89 -3.84 -13.68 -2.03
CA SER A 89 -4.89 -13.38 -1.05
C SER A 89 -5.85 -12.31 -1.58
N ALA A 90 -5.36 -11.26 -2.22
CA ALA A 90 -6.17 -10.24 -2.87
C ALA A 90 -7.00 -10.82 -4.03
N MET A 91 -6.41 -11.68 -4.85
CA MET A 91 -7.14 -12.37 -5.94
C MET A 91 -8.21 -13.32 -5.38
N LEU A 92 -7.91 -14.02 -4.28
CA LEU A 92 -8.88 -14.88 -3.60
C LEU A 92 -10.07 -14.06 -3.08
N LEU A 93 -9.80 -12.91 -2.45
CA LEU A 93 -10.82 -11.97 -1.99
C LEU A 93 -11.70 -11.50 -3.17
N GLU A 94 -11.10 -11.17 -4.32
CA GLU A 94 -11.84 -10.81 -5.54
C GLU A 94 -12.80 -11.94 -5.95
N ARG A 95 -12.32 -13.18 -6.00
CA ARG A 95 -13.12 -14.33 -6.44
C ARG A 95 -14.27 -14.65 -5.49
N VAL A 96 -14.01 -14.63 -4.19
CA VAL A 96 -14.97 -15.06 -3.16
C VAL A 96 -16.02 -13.99 -2.88
N ALA A 97 -15.58 -12.74 -2.70
CA ALA A 97 -16.45 -11.63 -2.35
C ALA A 97 -16.93 -10.86 -3.59
N TYR A 98 -16.02 -10.17 -4.30
CA TYR A 98 -16.40 -9.17 -5.31
C TYR A 98 -16.96 -9.77 -6.60
N ARG A 99 -16.37 -10.84 -7.13
CA ARG A 99 -16.85 -11.45 -8.39
C ARG A 99 -18.25 -11.99 -8.28
N ARG A 100 -18.60 -12.61 -7.15
CA ARG A 100 -19.95 -13.11 -6.91
C ARG A 100 -20.98 -12.00 -6.84
N LEU A 101 -20.66 -10.89 -6.17
CA LEU A 101 -21.54 -9.73 -6.04
C LEU A 101 -21.73 -9.03 -7.40
N ARG A 102 -20.63 -8.84 -8.17
CA ARG A 102 -20.69 -8.25 -9.51
C ARG A 102 -21.56 -9.07 -10.46
N ARG A 103 -21.39 -10.39 -10.49
CA ARG A 103 -22.21 -11.29 -11.34
C ARG A 103 -23.70 -11.29 -10.97
N LYS A 104 -24.04 -10.98 -9.72
CA LYS A 104 -25.43 -10.83 -9.26
C LYS A 104 -25.95 -9.39 -9.42
N ASN A 105 -25.21 -8.51 -10.07
CA ASN A 105 -25.54 -7.07 -10.17
C ASN A 105 -25.87 -6.44 -8.82
N ALA A 106 -25.19 -6.87 -7.75
CA ALA A 106 -25.42 -6.36 -6.40
C ALA A 106 -25.10 -4.85 -6.32
N SER A 107 -25.79 -4.17 -5.41
CA SER A 107 -25.58 -2.74 -5.21
C SER A 107 -24.16 -2.42 -4.76
N ARG A 108 -23.70 -1.17 -5.00
CA ARG A 108 -22.42 -0.70 -4.51
C ARG A 108 -22.29 -0.82 -2.99
N LEU A 109 -23.40 -0.61 -2.28
CA LEU A 109 -23.47 -0.75 -0.82
C LEU A 109 -23.19 -2.19 -0.39
N SER A 110 -23.75 -3.20 -1.07
CA SER A 110 -23.47 -4.60 -0.78
C SER A 110 -21.99 -4.96 -0.92
N SER A 111 -21.32 -4.41 -1.93
CA SER A 111 -19.89 -4.61 -2.12
C SER A 111 -19.05 -3.93 -1.03
N LEU A 112 -19.48 -2.74 -0.57
CA LEU A 112 -18.84 -2.02 0.53
C LEU A 112 -18.96 -2.81 1.85
N ILE A 113 -20.16 -3.28 2.18
CA ILE A 113 -20.42 -4.09 3.38
C ILE A 113 -19.58 -5.38 3.33
N SER A 114 -19.51 -6.03 2.16
CA SER A 114 -18.67 -7.23 1.98
C SER A 114 -17.18 -6.95 2.20
N ALA A 115 -16.69 -5.79 1.75
CA ALA A 115 -15.30 -5.37 1.96
C ALA A 115 -14.99 -5.15 3.45
N ILE A 116 -15.88 -4.44 4.16
CA ILE A 116 -15.73 -4.21 5.60
C ILE A 116 -15.81 -5.53 6.36
N GLY A 117 -16.77 -6.40 6.03
CA GLY A 117 -16.89 -7.72 6.64
C GLY A 117 -15.64 -8.59 6.41
N ALA A 118 -15.07 -8.56 5.21
CA ALA A 118 -13.82 -9.27 4.91
C ALA A 118 -12.63 -8.70 5.70
N SER A 119 -12.54 -7.38 5.83
CA SER A 119 -11.49 -6.73 6.64
C SER A 119 -11.59 -7.16 8.10
N LEU A 120 -12.76 -7.05 8.73
CA LEU A 120 -12.99 -7.46 10.11
C LEU A 120 -12.70 -8.95 10.32
N PHE A 121 -13.14 -9.79 9.38
CA PHE A 121 -12.87 -11.23 9.44
C PHE A 121 -11.35 -11.52 9.42
N LEU A 122 -10.61 -10.88 8.53
CA LEU A 122 -9.15 -11.08 8.44
C LEU A 122 -8.43 -10.59 9.69
N ILE A 123 -8.79 -9.40 10.21
CA ILE A 123 -8.24 -8.89 11.47
C ILE A 123 -8.45 -9.89 12.60
N GLU A 124 -9.68 -10.41 12.73
CA GLU A 124 -10.04 -11.32 13.83
C GLU A 124 -9.34 -12.68 13.71
N VAL A 125 -9.20 -13.20 12.48
CA VAL A 125 -8.42 -14.44 12.25
C VAL A 125 -6.98 -14.25 12.70
N PHE A 126 -6.32 -13.15 12.29
CA PHE A 126 -4.93 -12.90 12.71
C PHE A 126 -4.81 -12.58 14.20
N ARG A 127 -5.79 -11.89 14.79
CA ARG A 127 -5.85 -11.63 16.22
C ARG A 127 -5.84 -12.95 17.04
N LEU A 128 -6.65 -13.91 16.61
CA LEU A 128 -6.73 -15.22 17.25
C LEU A 128 -5.44 -16.04 17.04
N MET A 129 -4.86 -15.98 15.85
CA MET A 129 -3.62 -16.70 15.52
C MET A 129 -2.39 -16.16 16.27
N THR A 130 -2.37 -14.85 16.54
CA THR A 130 -1.22 -14.17 17.18
C THR A 130 -1.44 -13.88 18.65
N GLU A 131 -2.56 -14.32 19.23
CA GLU A 131 -2.94 -14.05 20.64
C GLU A 131 -2.84 -12.57 21.00
N SER A 132 -3.11 -11.69 20.03
CA SER A 132 -3.01 -10.23 20.16
C SER A 132 -1.60 -9.72 20.54
N THR A 133 -0.56 -10.51 20.37
CA THR A 133 0.83 -10.13 20.69
C THR A 133 1.48 -9.39 19.52
N ASP A 134 2.44 -8.53 19.85
CA ASP A 134 3.31 -7.90 18.86
C ASP A 134 4.44 -8.86 18.48
N TRP A 135 4.72 -8.97 17.19
CA TRP A 135 5.76 -9.84 16.65
C TRP A 135 6.93 -9.00 16.16
N ALA A 136 8.12 -9.27 16.72
CA ALA A 136 9.34 -8.60 16.30
C ALA A 136 9.86 -9.18 14.97
N PHE A 137 10.37 -8.31 14.11
CA PHE A 137 11.02 -8.68 12.86
C PHE A 137 12.55 -8.58 13.04
N PRO A 138 13.34 -9.55 12.59
CA PRO A 138 14.79 -9.51 12.73
C PRO A 138 15.39 -8.33 11.97
N ARG A 139 16.37 -7.68 12.56
CA ARG A 139 17.14 -6.61 11.93
C ARG A 139 18.05 -7.17 10.83
N LEU A 140 17.57 -7.21 9.61
CA LEU A 140 18.30 -7.80 8.49
C LEU A 140 19.46 -6.95 7.99
N LEU A 141 19.39 -5.63 8.14
CA LEU A 141 20.42 -4.71 7.67
C LEU A 141 20.96 -3.87 8.85
N GLU A 142 22.27 -3.74 8.92
CA GLU A 142 22.89 -2.83 9.87
C GLU A 142 22.59 -1.38 9.50
N SER A 143 22.09 -0.60 10.44
CA SER A 143 21.77 0.81 10.23
C SER A 143 23.06 1.65 10.24
N LYS A 144 23.78 1.67 9.09
CA LYS A 144 24.94 2.53 8.90
C LYS A 144 24.52 3.91 8.43
N VAL A 145 25.01 4.93 9.13
CA VAL A 145 24.86 6.32 8.69
C VAL A 145 25.74 6.53 7.47
N LEU A 146 25.12 6.80 6.31
CA LEU A 146 25.84 7.07 5.07
C LEU A 146 26.26 8.53 4.95
N PHE A 147 25.35 9.42 5.31
CA PHE A 147 25.57 10.86 5.24
C PHE A 147 25.03 11.52 6.51
N GLN A 148 25.82 12.43 7.04
CA GLN A 148 25.41 13.33 8.10
C GLN A 148 25.40 14.75 7.54
N ILE A 149 24.22 15.34 7.43
CA ILE A 149 24.07 16.73 7.01
C ILE A 149 23.57 17.50 8.22
N SER A 150 24.49 18.20 8.88
CA SER A 150 24.22 18.88 10.17
C SER A 150 23.80 17.87 11.26
N THR A 151 22.56 17.88 11.73
CA THR A 151 22.01 16.93 12.71
C THR A 151 21.17 15.83 12.08
N ALA A 152 20.92 15.88 10.77
CA ALA A 152 20.16 14.86 10.06
C ALA A 152 21.07 13.66 9.70
N TYR A 153 20.65 12.47 10.13
CA TYR A 153 21.30 11.20 9.80
C TYR A 153 20.52 10.49 8.71
N ILE A 154 21.16 10.23 7.58
CA ILE A 154 20.58 9.44 6.49
C ILE A 154 21.15 8.04 6.59
N ASP A 155 20.31 7.12 7.04
CA ASP A 155 20.65 5.72 7.22
C ASP A 155 20.55 4.94 5.91
N GLN A 156 21.40 3.94 5.75
CA GLN A 156 21.43 3.05 4.60
C GLN A 156 20.05 2.37 4.39
N THR A 157 19.39 1.95 5.45
CA THR A 157 18.08 1.30 5.41
C THR A 157 17.00 2.20 4.81
N LYS A 158 16.93 3.46 5.26
CA LYS A 158 15.95 4.44 4.78
C LYS A 158 16.15 4.80 3.32
N LEU A 159 17.41 4.99 2.92
CA LEU A 159 17.76 5.26 1.53
C LEU A 159 17.40 4.08 0.62
N PHE A 160 17.67 2.85 1.08
CA PHE A 160 17.30 1.63 0.36
C PHE A 160 15.78 1.52 0.18
N ILE A 161 14.98 1.77 1.22
CA ILE A 161 13.52 1.78 1.15
C ILE A 161 13.04 2.79 0.10
N LEU A 162 13.53 4.03 0.17
CA LEU A 162 13.09 5.10 -0.72
C LEU A 162 13.40 4.77 -2.19
N ILE A 163 14.64 4.35 -2.48
CA ILE A 163 15.06 4.02 -3.85
C ILE A 163 14.28 2.82 -4.38
N SER A 164 14.16 1.76 -3.59
CA SER A 164 13.44 0.54 -4.00
C SER A 164 11.95 0.79 -4.23
N ALA A 165 11.32 1.60 -3.38
CA ALA A 165 9.93 1.99 -3.56
C ALA A 165 9.74 2.80 -4.86
N ILE A 166 10.62 3.76 -5.15
CA ILE A 166 10.58 4.55 -6.40
C ILE A 166 10.74 3.63 -7.62
N ILE A 167 11.66 2.67 -7.57
CA ILE A 167 11.84 1.70 -8.67
C ILE A 167 10.53 0.91 -8.88
N MET A 168 9.91 0.41 -7.82
CA MET A 168 8.63 -0.32 -7.92
C MET A 168 7.51 0.54 -8.48
N MET A 169 7.43 1.82 -8.09
CA MET A 169 6.46 2.76 -8.64
C MET A 169 6.65 2.98 -10.15
N VAL A 170 7.90 3.15 -10.59
CA VAL A 170 8.23 3.31 -12.01
C VAL A 170 7.91 2.03 -12.80
N VAL A 171 8.25 0.86 -12.25
CA VAL A 171 7.91 -0.44 -12.86
C VAL A 171 6.40 -0.60 -13.02
N LEU A 172 5.62 -0.24 -11.99
CA LEU A 172 4.18 -0.28 -12.07
C LEU A 172 3.62 0.68 -13.12
N ASP A 173 4.08 1.94 -13.13
CA ASP A 173 3.64 2.94 -14.12
C ASP A 173 3.91 2.43 -15.56
N GLN A 174 5.09 1.86 -15.81
CA GLN A 174 5.41 1.25 -17.10
C GLN A 174 4.54 0.02 -17.42
N LEU A 175 4.26 -0.83 -16.44
CA LEU A 175 3.36 -1.98 -16.61
C LEU A 175 1.99 -1.51 -17.05
N ILE A 176 1.43 -0.49 -16.40
CA ILE A 176 0.10 0.03 -16.74
C ILE A 176 0.10 0.75 -18.08
N GLN A 177 1.16 1.49 -18.42
CA GLN A 177 1.20 2.28 -19.66
C GLN A 177 1.53 1.43 -20.89
N LYS A 178 2.48 0.48 -20.79
CA LYS A 178 3.09 -0.18 -21.97
C LYS A 178 2.57 -1.60 -22.22
N THR A 179 1.95 -2.28 -21.23
CA THR A 179 1.55 -3.69 -21.41
C THR A 179 0.14 -3.87 -21.96
N ARG A 180 -0.16 -5.08 -22.46
CA ARG A 180 -1.51 -5.48 -22.88
C ARG A 180 -2.49 -5.48 -21.70
N LEU A 181 -2.02 -5.92 -20.52
CA LEU A 181 -2.82 -5.91 -19.31
C LEU A 181 -3.16 -4.47 -18.88
N GLY A 182 -2.17 -3.56 -18.91
CA GLY A 182 -2.41 -2.14 -18.61
C GLY A 182 -3.40 -1.49 -19.56
N ARG A 183 -3.39 -1.84 -20.86
CA ARG A 183 -4.44 -1.39 -21.79
C ARG A 183 -5.81 -1.92 -21.39
N GLY A 184 -5.92 -3.19 -21.00
CA GLY A 184 -7.16 -3.78 -20.49
C GLY A 184 -7.66 -3.06 -19.22
N ILE A 185 -6.77 -2.78 -18.26
CA ILE A 185 -7.10 -2.04 -17.04
C ILE A 185 -7.69 -0.67 -17.39
N ARG A 186 -7.04 0.11 -18.26
CA ARG A 186 -7.54 1.42 -18.69
C ARG A 186 -8.87 1.35 -19.45
N ALA A 187 -9.05 0.35 -20.33
CA ALA A 187 -10.30 0.16 -21.04
C ALA A 187 -11.46 -0.13 -20.07
N VAL A 188 -11.29 -1.06 -19.15
CA VAL A 188 -12.30 -1.42 -18.15
C VAL A 188 -12.58 -0.25 -17.19
N SER A 189 -11.57 0.54 -16.82
CA SER A 189 -11.74 1.71 -15.96
C SER A 189 -12.55 2.84 -16.60
N GLN A 190 -12.54 2.96 -17.93
CA GLN A 190 -13.34 3.92 -18.65
C GLN A 190 -14.80 3.47 -18.78
N ASP A 191 -15.01 2.32 -19.40
CA ASP A 191 -16.32 1.70 -19.56
C ASP A 191 -16.22 0.18 -19.68
N GLU A 192 -16.74 -0.51 -18.64
CA GLU A 192 -16.76 -1.98 -18.57
C GLU A 192 -17.54 -2.61 -19.73
N ARG A 193 -18.69 -2.02 -20.11
CA ARG A 193 -19.56 -2.57 -21.17
C ARG A 193 -18.89 -2.46 -22.53
N THR A 194 -18.35 -1.30 -22.84
CA THR A 194 -17.62 -1.09 -24.10
C THR A 194 -16.37 -1.95 -24.17
N ALA A 195 -15.64 -2.15 -23.08
CA ALA A 195 -14.48 -3.02 -23.03
C ALA A 195 -14.84 -4.49 -23.38
N VAL A 196 -15.98 -5.00 -22.89
CA VAL A 196 -16.48 -6.34 -23.26
C VAL A 196 -16.74 -6.44 -24.77
N LEU A 197 -17.40 -5.44 -25.36
CA LEU A 197 -17.68 -5.40 -26.81
C LEU A 197 -16.39 -5.41 -27.65
N MET A 198 -15.32 -4.83 -27.12
CA MET A 198 -13.98 -4.85 -27.75
C MET A 198 -13.18 -6.13 -27.47
N GLY A 199 -13.79 -7.15 -26.86
CA GLY A 199 -13.17 -8.46 -26.62
C GLY A 199 -12.28 -8.53 -25.35
N VAL A 200 -12.37 -7.53 -24.45
CA VAL A 200 -11.61 -7.54 -23.19
C VAL A 200 -12.30 -8.47 -22.19
N ASN A 201 -11.55 -9.44 -21.64
CA ASN A 201 -12.05 -10.27 -20.56
C ASN A 201 -11.97 -9.52 -19.23
N VAL A 202 -13.08 -8.88 -18.83
CA VAL A 202 -13.21 -8.04 -17.66
C VAL A 202 -12.90 -8.79 -16.37
N ASP A 203 -13.40 -10.02 -16.19
CA ASP A 203 -13.13 -10.83 -15.00
C ASP A 203 -11.63 -11.09 -14.81
N LYS A 204 -10.90 -11.36 -15.91
CA LYS A 204 -9.46 -11.56 -15.88
C LYS A 204 -8.71 -10.27 -15.56
N VAL A 205 -9.13 -9.15 -16.15
CA VAL A 205 -8.51 -7.84 -15.89
C VAL A 205 -8.66 -7.45 -14.44
N ILE A 206 -9.85 -7.58 -13.86
CA ILE A 206 -10.11 -7.26 -12.46
C ILE A 206 -9.28 -8.16 -11.55
N ALA A 207 -9.29 -9.49 -11.75
CA ALA A 207 -8.50 -10.41 -10.95
C ALA A 207 -6.99 -10.09 -10.98
N MET A 208 -6.46 -9.75 -12.16
CA MET A 208 -5.05 -9.36 -12.30
C MET A 208 -4.75 -8.01 -11.65
N THR A 209 -5.72 -7.09 -11.64
CA THR A 209 -5.59 -5.81 -10.92
C THR A 209 -5.51 -6.04 -9.42
N PHE A 210 -6.32 -6.95 -8.87
CA PHE A 210 -6.24 -7.34 -7.46
C PHE A 210 -4.90 -8.03 -7.13
N LEU A 211 -4.44 -8.92 -8.02
CA LEU A 211 -3.13 -9.57 -7.87
C LEU A 211 -2.02 -8.52 -7.77
N ILE A 212 -1.95 -7.58 -8.73
CA ILE A 212 -0.90 -6.55 -8.77
C ILE A 212 -1.01 -5.63 -7.55
N GLY A 213 -2.22 -5.13 -7.24
CA GLY A 213 -2.42 -4.28 -6.07
C GLY A 213 -2.04 -4.97 -4.77
N GLY A 214 -2.44 -6.25 -4.60
CA GLY A 214 -2.06 -7.05 -3.45
C GLY A 214 -0.55 -7.34 -3.38
N SER A 215 0.10 -7.59 -4.53
CA SER A 215 1.55 -7.77 -4.58
C SER A 215 2.31 -6.50 -4.18
N LEU A 216 1.82 -5.33 -4.54
CA LEU A 216 2.37 -4.05 -4.07
C LEU A 216 2.20 -3.87 -2.57
N ALA A 217 1.04 -4.24 -2.02
CA ALA A 217 0.81 -4.20 -0.58
C ALA A 217 1.77 -5.15 0.17
N GLY A 218 1.99 -6.37 -0.38
CA GLY A 218 2.97 -7.31 0.17
C GLY A 218 4.42 -6.83 0.07
N ALA A 219 4.78 -6.15 -1.01
CA ALA A 219 6.09 -5.52 -1.11
C ALA A 219 6.24 -4.35 -0.11
N ALA A 220 5.20 -3.50 0.02
CA ALA A 220 5.19 -2.42 0.99
C ALA A 220 5.32 -2.94 2.43
N SER A 221 4.77 -4.13 2.73
CA SER A 221 4.89 -4.77 4.04
C SER A 221 6.33 -5.14 4.39
N ALA A 222 7.13 -5.59 3.41
CA ALA A 222 8.55 -5.86 3.63
C ALA A 222 9.33 -4.58 3.94
N PHE A 223 9.06 -3.48 3.22
CA PHE A 223 9.67 -2.18 3.52
C PHE A 223 9.21 -1.62 4.87
N TYR A 224 7.95 -1.82 5.24
CA TYR A 224 7.44 -1.46 6.55
C TYR A 224 8.19 -2.18 7.67
N LEU A 225 8.35 -3.50 7.56
CA LEU A 225 9.07 -4.30 8.54
C LEU A 225 10.56 -3.94 8.62
N LEU A 226 11.16 -3.57 7.49
CA LEU A 226 12.54 -3.07 7.48
C LEU A 226 12.68 -1.71 8.19
N ALA A 227 11.62 -0.88 8.19
CA ALA A 227 11.62 0.43 8.84
C ALA A 227 11.23 0.36 10.33
N TYR A 228 10.27 -0.49 10.69
CA TYR A 228 9.65 -0.49 12.03
C TYR A 228 9.99 -1.73 12.88
N GLU A 229 10.60 -2.75 12.29
CA GLU A 229 11.07 -3.98 12.95
C GLU A 229 10.01 -4.72 13.80
N SER A 230 8.73 -4.44 13.55
CA SER A 230 7.63 -5.08 14.30
C SER A 230 6.33 -5.09 13.48
N THR A 231 5.47 -6.07 13.79
CA THR A 231 4.10 -6.15 13.26
C THR A 231 3.12 -6.65 14.30
N LYS A 232 1.85 -6.37 14.06
CA LYS A 232 0.73 -6.83 14.88
C LYS A 232 -0.53 -7.03 14.03
N PHE A 233 -1.51 -7.75 14.57
CA PHE A 233 -2.73 -8.11 13.85
C PHE A 233 -3.54 -6.93 13.28
N ASN A 234 -3.41 -5.72 13.82
CA ASN A 234 -4.15 -4.53 13.37
C ASN A 234 -3.30 -3.51 12.61
N VAL A 235 -2.05 -3.84 12.28
CA VAL A 235 -1.13 -2.93 11.56
C VAL A 235 -1.70 -2.49 10.22
N GLY A 236 -2.47 -3.37 9.55
CA GLY A 236 -3.10 -3.08 8.28
C GLY A 236 -4.07 -1.91 8.36
N PHE A 237 -4.90 -1.84 9.38
CA PHE A 237 -5.92 -0.82 9.50
C PHE A 237 -5.35 0.61 9.57
N LEU A 238 -4.40 0.86 10.46
CA LEU A 238 -3.80 2.20 10.63
C LEU A 238 -3.05 2.66 9.38
N LEU A 239 -2.19 1.79 8.84
CA LEU A 239 -1.46 2.09 7.62
C LEU A 239 -2.41 2.18 6.41
N GLY A 240 -3.45 1.35 6.38
CA GLY A 240 -4.47 1.37 5.34
C GLY A 240 -5.23 2.68 5.28
N VAL A 241 -5.57 3.27 6.43
CA VAL A 241 -6.20 4.61 6.50
C VAL A 241 -5.25 5.67 5.93
N ALA A 242 -3.98 5.66 6.30
CA ALA A 242 -3.00 6.61 5.79
C ALA A 242 -2.80 6.45 4.26
N ALA A 243 -2.69 5.21 3.77
CA ALA A 243 -2.56 4.94 2.34
C ALA A 243 -3.84 5.33 1.55
N PHE A 244 -5.02 5.07 2.12
CA PHE A 244 -6.28 5.51 1.54
C PHE A 244 -6.38 7.04 1.51
N THR A 245 -6.04 7.71 2.60
CA THR A 245 -5.95 9.18 2.67
C THR A 245 -5.02 9.72 1.60
N SER A 246 -3.88 9.08 1.39
CA SER A 246 -2.91 9.41 0.34
C SER A 246 -3.54 9.32 -1.06
N ALA A 247 -4.26 8.23 -1.33
CA ALA A 247 -4.94 8.04 -2.60
C ALA A 247 -6.06 9.09 -2.80
N VAL A 248 -6.83 9.40 -1.76
CA VAL A 248 -7.88 10.44 -1.79
C VAL A 248 -7.28 11.82 -2.00
N LEU A 249 -6.24 12.17 -1.24
CA LEU A 249 -5.54 13.45 -1.35
C LEU A 249 -4.98 13.67 -2.75
N GLY A 250 -4.37 12.63 -3.32
CA GLY A 250 -3.81 12.68 -4.66
C GLY A 250 -4.86 12.66 -5.78
N GLY A 251 -6.01 12.06 -5.53
CA GLY A 251 -7.10 11.82 -6.49
C GLY A 251 -7.22 10.35 -6.84
N ILE A 252 -8.23 9.68 -6.25
CA ILE A 252 -8.44 8.24 -6.42
C ILE A 252 -8.66 7.91 -7.90
N GLY A 253 -7.94 6.90 -8.39
CA GLY A 253 -7.98 6.49 -9.80
C GLY A 253 -6.86 7.08 -10.66
N ASN A 254 -6.15 8.10 -10.17
CA ASN A 254 -4.97 8.65 -10.82
C ASN A 254 -3.69 8.14 -10.12
N ILE A 255 -2.92 7.27 -10.80
CA ILE A 255 -1.70 6.66 -10.26
C ILE A 255 -0.68 7.71 -9.83
N ARG A 256 -0.43 8.72 -10.67
CA ARG A 256 0.54 9.79 -10.37
C ARG A 256 0.04 10.71 -9.26
N GLY A 257 -1.26 10.95 -9.23
CA GLY A 257 -1.91 11.68 -8.15
C GLY A 257 -1.73 10.96 -6.80
N ALA A 258 -2.02 9.67 -6.74
CA ALA A 258 -1.86 8.87 -5.52
C ALA A 258 -0.42 8.87 -4.99
N LEU A 259 0.58 8.84 -5.89
CA LEU A 259 2.01 8.98 -5.53
C LEU A 259 2.29 10.33 -4.87
N ALA A 260 1.88 11.41 -5.53
CA ALA A 260 2.08 12.76 -4.99
C ALA A 260 1.37 12.96 -3.65
N GLY A 261 0.13 12.43 -3.52
CA GLY A 261 -0.63 12.45 -2.28
C GLY A 261 0.04 11.68 -1.15
N ALA A 262 0.68 10.54 -1.46
CA ALA A 262 1.38 9.73 -0.46
C ALA A 262 2.65 10.44 0.08
N PHE A 263 3.46 11.02 -0.80
CA PHE A 263 4.60 11.80 -0.37
C PHE A 263 4.18 13.05 0.40
N ALA A 264 3.14 13.75 -0.06
CA ALA A 264 2.59 14.90 0.65
C ALA A 264 2.09 14.51 2.06
N LEU A 265 1.31 13.42 2.18
CA LEU A 265 0.83 12.95 3.47
C LEU A 265 1.98 12.52 4.39
N GLY A 266 2.96 11.80 3.89
CA GLY A 266 4.14 11.39 4.66
C GLY A 266 4.91 12.58 5.23
N LEU A 267 5.11 13.64 4.43
CA LEU A 267 5.71 14.89 4.87
C LEU A 267 4.86 15.59 5.92
N ILE A 268 3.55 15.75 5.67
CA ILE A 268 2.64 16.42 6.60
C ILE A 268 2.60 15.68 7.95
N GLN A 269 2.47 14.35 7.93
CA GLN A 269 2.49 13.54 9.15
C GLN A 269 3.80 13.71 9.93
N GLN A 270 4.93 13.72 9.23
CA GLN A 270 6.23 13.81 9.87
C GLN A 270 6.42 15.19 10.52
N TYR A 271 6.07 16.26 9.83
CA TYR A 271 6.13 17.61 10.41
C TYR A 271 5.11 17.82 11.52
N ALA A 272 3.89 17.31 11.36
CA ALA A 272 2.89 17.39 12.40
C ALA A 272 3.32 16.62 13.66
N SER A 273 3.89 15.42 13.51
CA SER A 273 4.36 14.62 14.65
C SER A 273 5.56 15.25 15.36
N SER A 274 6.38 16.03 14.69
CA SER A 274 7.49 16.75 15.33
C SER A 274 7.01 17.90 16.23
N VAL A 275 5.83 18.46 15.96
CA VAL A 275 5.23 19.57 16.75
C VAL A 275 4.25 19.04 17.79
N LEU A 276 3.36 18.11 17.40
CA LEU A 276 2.26 17.62 18.23
C LEU A 276 2.62 16.36 19.03
N GLY A 277 3.70 15.67 18.64
CA GLY A 277 4.11 14.38 19.18
C GLY A 277 3.65 13.20 18.32
N TYR A 278 4.38 12.09 18.43
CA TYR A 278 4.20 10.89 17.59
C TYR A 278 2.78 10.28 17.65
N ASN A 279 2.13 10.35 18.80
CA ASN A 279 0.79 9.82 19.02
C ASN A 279 -0.30 10.48 18.15
N TRP A 280 -0.05 11.68 17.62
CA TRP A 280 -0.99 12.42 16.79
C TRP A 280 -0.91 12.06 15.30
N ARG A 281 0.03 11.22 14.92
CA ARG A 281 0.29 10.86 13.53
C ARG A 281 -0.93 10.32 12.80
N ASP A 282 -1.64 9.37 13.41
CA ASP A 282 -2.83 8.77 12.82
C ASP A 282 -4.01 9.75 12.80
N VAL A 283 -4.13 10.58 13.84
CA VAL A 283 -5.15 11.63 13.89
C VAL A 283 -4.97 12.63 12.75
N VAL A 284 -3.74 13.02 12.45
CA VAL A 284 -3.42 13.92 11.32
C VAL A 284 -3.89 13.31 9.99
N SER A 285 -3.69 12.00 9.77
CA SER A 285 -4.21 11.34 8.57
C SER A 285 -5.72 11.43 8.46
N PHE A 286 -6.44 11.17 9.55
CA PHE A 286 -7.90 11.26 9.57
C PHE A 286 -8.39 12.68 9.32
N VAL A 287 -7.77 13.67 9.96
CA VAL A 287 -8.12 15.08 9.76
C VAL A 287 -7.93 15.48 8.30
N ILE A 288 -6.81 15.09 7.70
CA ILE A 288 -6.54 15.38 6.28
C ILE A 288 -7.57 14.68 5.39
N LEU A 289 -7.92 13.42 5.67
CA LEU A 289 -8.94 12.70 4.92
C LEU A 289 -10.27 13.45 4.93
N VAL A 290 -10.72 13.84 6.11
CA VAL A 290 -11.99 14.58 6.26
C VAL A 290 -11.91 15.93 5.54
N LEU A 291 -10.84 16.68 5.71
CA LEU A 291 -10.66 17.99 5.05
C LEU A 291 -10.68 17.86 3.53
N VAL A 292 -9.98 16.86 2.98
CA VAL A 292 -9.96 16.65 1.51
C VAL A 292 -11.34 16.28 1.01
N LEU A 293 -12.05 15.38 1.70
CA LEU A 293 -13.40 14.99 1.29
C LEU A 293 -14.42 16.15 1.38
N LEU A 294 -14.25 17.07 2.32
CA LEU A 294 -15.12 18.24 2.46
C LEU A 294 -14.80 19.34 1.43
N ILE A 295 -13.52 19.61 1.17
CA ILE A 295 -13.10 20.74 0.35
C ILE A 295 -12.99 20.34 -1.13
N LYS A 296 -12.35 19.20 -1.43
CA LYS A 296 -12.08 18.73 -2.79
C LYS A 296 -12.16 17.20 -2.90
N PRO A 297 -13.38 16.63 -2.92
CA PRO A 297 -13.59 15.18 -2.89
C PRO A 297 -12.97 14.43 -4.09
N THR A 298 -12.61 15.13 -5.16
CA THR A 298 -11.88 14.55 -6.31
C THR A 298 -10.39 14.41 -6.06
N GLY A 299 -9.85 15.01 -4.99
CA GLY A 299 -8.41 15.09 -4.73
C GLY A 299 -7.71 16.19 -5.52
N ILE A 300 -6.38 16.34 -5.31
CA ILE A 300 -5.59 17.42 -5.93
C ILE A 300 -5.48 17.23 -7.44
N PHE A 301 -5.22 16.00 -7.88
CA PHE A 301 -5.02 15.63 -9.30
C PHE A 301 -6.15 14.77 -9.87
N GLY A 302 -7.30 14.72 -9.18
CA GLY A 302 -8.47 13.99 -9.65
C GLY A 302 -9.09 14.68 -10.86
N GLU A 303 -9.46 13.89 -11.87
CA GLU A 303 -10.23 14.39 -13.01
C GLU A 303 -11.66 14.69 -12.56
N SER A 304 -12.14 15.90 -12.82
CA SER A 304 -13.54 16.21 -12.68
C SER A 304 -14.31 15.30 -13.66
N LEU A 305 -15.17 14.43 -13.14
CA LEU A 305 -16.13 13.73 -13.98
C LEU A 305 -16.93 14.81 -14.72
N GLN A 306 -16.56 15.10 -15.97
CA GLN A 306 -17.42 15.89 -16.83
C GLN A 306 -18.73 15.13 -16.88
N ARG A 307 -19.77 15.70 -16.24
CA ARG A 307 -21.15 15.26 -16.48
C ARG A 307 -21.34 15.35 -17.98
N ALA A 308 -21.43 14.21 -18.65
CA ALA A 308 -21.95 14.18 -20.01
C ALA A 308 -23.28 14.93 -19.94
N ARG A 309 -23.31 16.14 -20.51
CA ARG A 309 -24.55 16.85 -20.73
C ARG A 309 -25.31 15.99 -21.73
N VAL A 310 -26.35 15.31 -21.24
CA VAL A 310 -27.40 14.73 -22.05
C VAL A 310 -28.23 15.88 -22.59
#